data_52604a1f8038800846912d82510bce1c
#
_entry.id   52604a1f8038800846912d82510bce1c
#
_cell.length_a   1.000
_cell.length_b   1.000
_cell.length_c   1.000
_cell.angle_alpha   90.00
_cell.angle_beta   90.00
_cell.angle_gamma   90.00
#
_symmetry.space_group_name_H-M   'P 1'
#
loop_
_entity.id
_entity.type
_entity.pdbx_description
1 polymer ?
#
loop_
_entity_poly.entity_id
_entity_poly.type
_entity_poly.pdbx_seq_one_letter_code
_entity_poly.pdbx_strand_id
1 'polypeptide(L)'
;MCIRDSCNHSLAHKKDRKHFVVHKCVNTKCPYYLHNLNKVDKKDLKEDYGKNKYKLHYIYREFQIDFFRMDLNTLPKNASSLKFSKHDQHVMSLCLTYKVNLGLSLRKTAQALKDIHGICISHQQVANYCKTASVCIKPFVDNYDYKTGNVFTADETYIKIRGIKTYIWFIMDAAKRSVIGYQVSDNRGVGPCILAMRMAFQHLKELPKNFKFIADGYSAYPLAAQQFFHEFGDKFKFEITQVIGLTNDNEVSKEFRPYKQMIERLNRTYKASYRKTNGFDNIDGANYDLALWVAYYNFLRPHKPVSYTHLR
;
A
#
# COMPACT_ATOMS: atom_id res chain seq x y z
N MET A 1 2.39 -0.63 9.54
CA MET A 1 2.36 -0.03 10.90
C MET A 1 3.77 -0.07 11.45
N CYS A 2 4.35 1.07 11.80
CA CYS A 2 5.69 1.13 12.37
C CYS A 2 5.59 0.77 13.87
N ILE A 3 6.34 -0.22 14.30
CA ILE A 3 6.37 -0.69 15.69
C ILE A 3 7.72 -0.32 16.29
N ARG A 4 7.70 0.17 17.53
CA ARG A 4 8.92 0.49 18.25
C ARG A 4 9.53 -0.75 18.88
N ASP A 5 10.76 -1.09 18.50
CA ASP A 5 11.47 -2.27 19.01
C ASP A 5 11.66 -2.28 20.54
N SER A 6 11.82 -1.09 21.12
CA SER A 6 12.06 -0.95 22.57
C SER A 6 10.82 -1.19 23.45
N CYS A 7 9.60 -1.12 22.93
CA CYS A 7 8.39 -1.29 23.73
C CYS A 7 7.24 -1.98 22.99
N ASN A 8 7.44 -2.47 21.81
CA ASN A 8 6.46 -3.18 20.95
C ASN A 8 5.13 -2.44 20.72
N HIS A 9 5.09 -1.11 20.92
CA HIS A 9 3.92 -0.30 20.66
C HIS A 9 4.00 0.32 19.27
N SER A 10 2.85 0.42 18.62
CA SER A 10 2.72 1.12 17.35
C SER A 10 3.10 2.60 17.51
N LEU A 11 3.80 3.13 16.51
CA LEU A 11 4.10 4.55 16.43
C LEU A 11 2.96 5.27 15.71
N ALA A 12 2.45 6.33 16.33
CA ALA A 12 1.47 7.21 15.69
C ALA A 12 2.18 8.22 14.78
N HIS A 13 1.67 8.38 13.56
CA HIS A 13 2.11 9.45 12.65
C HIS A 13 1.82 10.81 13.29
N LYS A 14 2.78 11.71 13.25
CA LYS A 14 2.68 13.04 13.86
C LYS A 14 2.70 14.16 12.84
N LYS A 15 3.71 14.20 11.98
CA LYS A 15 3.93 15.29 11.03
C LYS A 15 4.84 14.86 9.88
N ASP A 16 4.49 15.32 8.67
CA ASP A 16 5.36 15.24 7.51
C ASP A 16 6.25 16.48 7.42
N ARG A 17 7.52 16.28 7.14
CA ARG A 17 8.54 17.30 6.86
C ARG A 17 9.06 17.13 5.44
N LYS A 18 9.77 18.13 4.93
CA LYS A 18 10.35 18.08 3.58
C LYS A 18 11.34 16.92 3.38
N HIS A 19 12.09 16.55 4.43
CA HIS A 19 13.17 15.59 4.36
C HIS A 19 12.94 14.32 5.18
N PHE A 20 11.93 14.29 6.06
CA PHE A 20 11.64 13.15 6.92
C PHE A 20 10.22 13.18 7.46
N VAL A 21 9.77 12.04 8.00
CA VAL A 21 8.46 11.90 8.63
C VAL A 21 8.64 11.67 10.13
N VAL A 22 7.90 12.40 10.94
CA VAL A 22 7.95 12.33 12.39
C VAL A 22 6.85 11.42 12.90
N HIS A 23 7.23 10.43 13.72
CA HIS A 23 6.34 9.54 14.42
C HIS A 23 6.48 9.72 15.93
N LYS A 24 5.41 9.42 16.66
CA LYS A 24 5.36 9.56 18.11
C LYS A 24 5.05 8.23 18.78
N CYS A 25 5.84 7.87 19.79
CA CYS A 25 5.49 6.79 20.70
C CYS A 25 4.44 7.27 21.71
N VAL A 26 3.31 6.58 21.77
CA VAL A 26 2.21 6.91 22.71
C VAL A 26 2.33 6.19 24.04
N ASN A 27 3.24 5.23 24.16
CA ASN A 27 3.45 4.47 25.39
C ASN A 27 4.21 5.30 26.45
N THR A 28 3.54 5.67 27.52
CA THR A 28 4.13 6.45 28.63
C THR A 28 5.14 5.65 29.43
N LYS A 29 5.11 4.32 29.36
CA LYS A 29 6.04 3.40 30.04
C LYS A 29 7.15 2.90 29.10
N CYS A 30 7.34 3.52 27.93
CA CYS A 30 8.37 3.14 27.00
C CYS A 30 9.77 3.28 27.65
N PRO A 31 10.60 2.21 27.69
CA PRO A 31 11.95 2.29 28.30
C PRO A 31 12.83 3.36 27.68
N TYR A 32 12.74 3.55 26.38
CA TYR A 32 13.48 4.61 25.68
C TYR A 32 13.03 6.01 26.09
N TYR A 33 11.72 6.23 26.25
CA TYR A 33 11.20 7.49 26.75
C TYR A 33 11.71 7.78 28.18
N LEU A 34 11.62 6.79 29.07
CA LEU A 34 12.06 6.93 30.45
C LEU A 34 13.58 7.16 30.57
N HIS A 35 14.35 6.43 29.75
CA HIS A 35 15.81 6.62 29.69
C HIS A 35 16.18 8.04 29.26
N ASN A 36 15.55 8.58 28.22
CA ASN A 36 15.81 9.93 27.77
C ASN A 36 15.28 10.99 28.75
N LEU A 37 14.15 10.74 29.39
CA LEU A 37 13.61 11.63 30.42
C LEU A 37 14.55 11.79 31.59
N ASN A 38 15.23 10.70 32.01
CA ASN A 38 16.21 10.73 33.12
C ASN A 38 17.49 11.50 32.78
N LYS A 39 17.75 11.77 31.50
CA LYS A 39 18.91 12.59 31.07
C LYS A 39 18.64 14.08 31.12
N VAL A 40 17.40 14.51 31.33
CA VAL A 40 17.03 15.92 31.36
C VAL A 40 17.21 16.48 32.76
N ASP A 41 17.75 17.69 32.83
CA ASP A 41 17.91 18.38 34.09
C ASP A 41 16.52 18.64 34.72
N LYS A 42 16.44 18.39 36.03
CA LYS A 42 15.18 18.60 36.77
C LYS A 42 14.70 20.06 36.74
N LYS A 43 15.62 21.02 36.54
CA LYS A 43 15.27 22.43 36.30
C LYS A 43 14.52 22.63 35.02
N ASP A 44 15.01 22.05 33.89
CA ASP A 44 14.36 22.14 32.59
C ASP A 44 12.99 21.49 32.61
N LEU A 45 12.82 20.40 33.36
CA LEU A 45 11.52 19.75 33.55
C LEU A 45 10.52 20.62 34.33
N LYS A 46 10.99 21.45 35.29
CA LYS A 46 10.13 22.36 36.08
C LYS A 46 9.75 23.61 35.29
N GLU A 47 10.69 24.19 34.54
CA GLU A 47 10.45 25.37 33.71
C GLU A 47 9.52 25.05 32.53
N ASP A 48 9.42 23.78 32.13
CA ASP A 48 8.61 23.32 30.98
C ASP A 48 7.14 23.14 31.30
N TYR A 49 6.69 23.36 32.49
CA TYR A 49 5.28 23.22 32.87
C TYR A 49 4.34 24.26 32.21
N GLY A 50 4.86 25.17 31.43
CA GLY A 50 4.11 26.16 30.67
C GLY A 50 4.38 26.10 29.15
N LYS A 51 5.42 26.83 28.72
CA LYS A 51 5.71 27.08 27.29
C LYS A 51 6.58 26.00 26.64
N ASN A 52 7.42 25.28 27.42
CA ASN A 52 8.39 24.32 26.87
C ASN A 52 7.95 22.87 26.95
N LYS A 53 6.87 22.54 27.68
CA LYS A 53 6.27 21.19 27.78
C LYS A 53 6.10 20.51 26.41
N TYR A 54 5.80 21.30 25.40
CA TYR A 54 5.66 20.83 24.02
C TYR A 54 7.01 20.40 23.43
N LYS A 55 8.10 21.12 23.66
CA LYS A 55 9.45 20.79 23.16
C LYS A 55 10.01 19.52 23.79
N LEU A 56 9.92 19.40 25.11
CA LEU A 56 10.33 18.19 25.83
C LEU A 56 9.54 16.95 25.38
N HIS A 57 8.24 17.11 25.20
CA HIS A 57 7.40 16.04 24.69
C HIS A 57 7.82 15.59 23.27
N TYR A 58 8.26 16.50 22.42
CA TYR A 58 8.79 16.19 21.10
C TYR A 58 10.14 15.47 21.18
N ILE A 59 11.09 15.98 21.95
CA ILE A 59 12.46 15.42 22.06
C ILE A 59 12.42 13.97 22.53
N TYR A 60 11.54 13.62 23.46
CA TYR A 60 11.54 12.28 24.09
C TYR A 60 10.60 11.28 23.45
N ARG A 61 9.61 11.71 22.69
CA ARG A 61 8.56 10.84 22.14
C ARG A 61 8.52 10.81 20.66
N GLU A 62 9.28 11.64 19.97
CA GLU A 62 9.29 11.70 18.52
C GLU A 62 10.40 10.87 17.92
N PHE A 63 10.09 10.22 16.82
CA PHE A 63 10.99 9.36 16.08
C PHE A 63 10.91 9.68 14.61
N GLN A 64 12.07 9.69 13.96
CA GLN A 64 12.17 9.67 12.51
C GLN A 64 12.20 8.22 12.05
N ILE A 65 11.43 7.90 11.04
CA ILE A 65 11.44 6.59 10.40
C ILE A 65 12.01 6.75 9.02
N ASP A 66 13.04 5.97 8.74
CA ASP A 66 13.64 5.92 7.42
C ASP A 66 12.83 4.99 6.51
N PHE A 67 11.88 5.56 5.78
CA PHE A 67 11.04 4.83 4.83
C PHE A 67 11.84 4.31 3.62
N PHE A 68 13.05 4.82 3.37
CA PHE A 68 13.90 4.34 2.30
C PHE A 68 14.68 3.07 2.67
N ARG A 69 14.83 2.76 3.95
CA ARG A 69 15.51 1.55 4.46
C ARG A 69 14.57 0.44 4.91
N MET A 70 13.26 0.70 4.92
CA MET A 70 12.29 -0.32 5.29
C MET A 70 12.25 -1.44 4.26
N ASP A 71 12.14 -2.69 4.72
CA ASP A 71 11.89 -3.84 3.85
C ASP A 71 10.46 -3.75 3.26
N LEU A 72 10.37 -3.76 1.93
CA LEU A 72 9.10 -3.73 1.19
C LEU A 72 8.43 -5.11 1.11
N ASN A 73 9.22 -6.18 1.23
CA ASN A 73 8.80 -7.54 0.96
C ASN A 73 8.51 -8.35 2.22
N THR A 74 8.23 -7.69 3.35
CA THR A 74 7.88 -8.40 4.57
C THR A 74 6.65 -9.28 4.36
N LEU A 75 6.87 -10.59 4.40
CA LEU A 75 5.79 -11.56 4.48
C LEU A 75 5.21 -11.55 5.89
N PRO A 76 3.87 -11.65 6.04
CA PRO A 76 3.26 -11.78 7.35
C PRO A 76 3.81 -13.00 8.10
N LYS A 77 4.06 -12.85 9.40
CA LYS A 77 4.68 -13.87 10.26
C LYS A 77 3.99 -15.24 10.26
N ASN A 78 2.72 -15.30 9.85
CA ASN A 78 1.90 -16.53 9.81
C ASN A 78 1.68 -17.05 8.39
N ALA A 79 2.66 -16.88 7.51
CA ALA A 79 2.63 -17.50 6.20
C ALA A 79 2.53 -19.02 6.33
N SER A 80 1.46 -19.61 5.80
CA SER A 80 1.26 -21.06 5.84
C SER A 80 1.73 -21.70 4.55
N SER A 81 2.44 -22.82 4.66
CA SER A 81 2.77 -23.66 3.51
C SER A 81 1.51 -24.26 2.87
N LEU A 82 1.60 -24.56 1.57
CA LEU A 82 0.57 -25.30 0.85
C LEU A 82 0.38 -26.67 1.50
N LYS A 83 -0.82 -26.92 2.05
CA LYS A 83 -1.22 -28.21 2.58
C LYS A 83 -2.53 -28.62 1.95
N PHE A 84 -2.48 -29.61 1.07
CA PHE A 84 -3.65 -30.24 0.47
C PHE A 84 -4.00 -31.49 1.27
N SER A 85 -4.68 -31.34 2.42
CA SER A 85 -5.06 -32.48 3.24
C SER A 85 -6.42 -33.07 2.87
N LYS A 86 -7.30 -32.31 2.27
CA LYS A 86 -8.69 -32.69 2.03
C LYS A 86 -9.15 -32.46 0.59
N HIS A 87 -8.57 -31.53 -0.11
CA HIS A 87 -8.91 -31.17 -1.47
C HIS A 87 -7.61 -30.95 -2.26
N ASP A 88 -7.63 -31.28 -3.53
CA ASP A 88 -6.51 -31.14 -4.45
C ASP A 88 -6.28 -29.71 -4.95
N GLN A 89 -5.29 -29.55 -5.84
CA GLN A 89 -4.95 -28.27 -6.45
C GLN A 89 -6.08 -27.73 -7.34
N HIS A 90 -6.89 -28.59 -7.94
CA HIS A 90 -8.01 -28.20 -8.80
C HIS A 90 -9.05 -27.43 -7.97
N VAL A 91 -9.41 -27.93 -6.80
CA VAL A 91 -10.35 -27.24 -5.89
C VAL A 91 -9.81 -25.89 -5.45
N MET A 92 -8.50 -25.77 -5.17
CA MET A 92 -7.88 -24.48 -4.87
C MET A 92 -8.00 -23.53 -6.07
N SER A 93 -7.74 -24.00 -7.27
CA SER A 93 -7.87 -23.19 -8.52
C SER A 93 -9.30 -22.68 -8.70
N LEU A 94 -10.31 -23.52 -8.48
CA LEU A 94 -11.70 -23.11 -8.49
C LEU A 94 -12.01 -22.05 -7.43
N CYS A 95 -11.51 -22.21 -6.20
CA CYS A 95 -11.66 -21.21 -5.14
C CYS A 95 -11.10 -19.85 -5.56
N LEU A 96 -9.90 -19.83 -6.14
CA LEU A 96 -9.27 -18.59 -6.62
C LEU A 96 -10.05 -17.98 -7.81
N THR A 97 -10.49 -18.79 -8.75
CA THR A 97 -11.31 -18.32 -9.88
C THR A 97 -12.59 -17.65 -9.40
N TYR A 98 -13.36 -18.31 -8.56
CA TYR A 98 -14.61 -17.75 -8.04
C TYR A 98 -14.39 -16.53 -7.14
N LYS A 99 -13.41 -16.60 -6.21
CA LYS A 99 -13.17 -15.50 -5.27
C LYS A 99 -12.49 -14.30 -5.91
N VAL A 100 -11.43 -14.52 -6.70
CA VAL A 100 -10.58 -13.44 -7.23
C VAL A 100 -11.07 -12.99 -8.61
N ASN A 101 -11.15 -13.90 -9.59
CA ASN A 101 -11.48 -13.53 -10.95
C ASN A 101 -12.95 -13.08 -11.09
N LEU A 102 -13.88 -13.83 -10.48
CA LEU A 102 -15.30 -13.49 -10.50
C LEU A 102 -15.73 -12.59 -9.33
N GLY A 103 -14.83 -12.39 -8.37
CA GLY A 103 -15.03 -11.48 -7.25
C GLY A 103 -16.17 -11.90 -6.32
N LEU A 104 -16.44 -13.19 -6.12
CA LEU A 104 -17.45 -13.65 -5.16
C LEU A 104 -16.95 -13.48 -3.71
N SER A 105 -17.90 -13.35 -2.76
CA SER A 105 -17.55 -13.43 -1.34
C SER A 105 -17.12 -14.86 -0.98
N LEU A 106 -16.38 -15.05 0.12
CA LEU A 106 -15.94 -16.37 0.58
C LEU A 106 -17.11 -17.36 0.74
N ARG A 107 -18.23 -16.91 1.31
CA ARG A 107 -19.43 -17.74 1.50
C ARG A 107 -20.10 -18.09 0.18
N LYS A 108 -20.22 -17.11 -0.76
CA LYS A 108 -20.75 -17.38 -2.09
C LYS A 108 -19.85 -18.28 -2.91
N THR A 109 -18.53 -18.18 -2.75
CA THR A 109 -17.57 -19.10 -3.37
C THR A 109 -17.79 -20.52 -2.88
N ALA A 110 -17.89 -20.75 -1.56
CA ALA A 110 -18.15 -22.07 -1.01
C ALA A 110 -19.51 -22.63 -1.47
N GLN A 111 -20.54 -21.78 -1.54
CA GLN A 111 -21.86 -22.17 -2.05
C GLN A 111 -21.82 -22.55 -3.54
N ALA A 112 -21.15 -21.74 -4.37
CA ALA A 112 -21.01 -22.02 -5.81
C ALA A 112 -20.27 -23.34 -6.06
N LEU A 113 -19.21 -23.62 -5.28
CA LEU A 113 -18.49 -24.90 -5.36
C LEU A 113 -19.38 -26.09 -5.02
N LYS A 114 -20.24 -25.95 -4.03
CA LYS A 114 -21.22 -26.98 -3.68
C LYS A 114 -22.27 -27.16 -4.77
N ASP A 115 -22.89 -26.07 -5.22
CA ASP A 115 -24.05 -26.13 -6.11
C ASP A 115 -23.69 -26.54 -7.56
N ILE A 116 -22.51 -26.11 -8.03
CA ILE A 116 -22.08 -26.33 -9.42
C ILE A 116 -21.19 -27.57 -9.56
N HIS A 117 -20.30 -27.80 -8.57
CA HIS A 117 -19.30 -28.86 -8.65
C HIS A 117 -19.50 -29.99 -7.64
N GLY A 118 -20.51 -29.93 -6.77
CA GLY A 118 -20.72 -30.92 -5.69
C GLY A 118 -19.61 -30.91 -4.62
N ILE A 119 -18.76 -29.88 -4.59
CA ILE A 119 -17.60 -29.80 -3.68
C ILE A 119 -18.00 -29.12 -2.37
N CYS A 120 -18.04 -29.89 -1.27
CA CYS A 120 -18.33 -29.36 0.05
C CYS A 120 -17.07 -28.81 0.73
N ILE A 121 -16.95 -27.48 0.73
CA ILE A 121 -15.82 -26.75 1.33
C ILE A 121 -16.34 -25.62 2.23
N SER A 122 -15.66 -25.37 3.35
CA SER A 122 -16.01 -24.25 4.22
C SER A 122 -15.48 -22.93 3.67
N HIS A 123 -16.17 -21.82 3.93
CA HIS A 123 -15.70 -20.47 3.57
C HIS A 123 -14.34 -20.13 4.22
N GLN A 124 -14.04 -20.71 5.41
CA GLN A 124 -12.73 -20.55 6.06
C GLN A 124 -11.62 -21.26 5.26
N GLN A 125 -11.90 -22.43 4.69
CA GLN A 125 -10.91 -23.13 3.86
C GLN A 125 -10.68 -22.38 2.55
N VAL A 126 -11.71 -21.76 1.96
CA VAL A 126 -11.55 -20.85 0.81
C VAL A 126 -10.63 -19.69 1.18
N ALA A 127 -10.82 -19.06 2.35
CA ALA A 127 -9.95 -18.01 2.84
C ALA A 127 -8.50 -18.48 3.03
N ASN A 128 -8.30 -19.69 3.58
CA ASN A 128 -6.97 -20.27 3.76
C ASN A 128 -6.27 -20.52 2.42
N TYR A 129 -6.99 -20.99 1.40
CA TYR A 129 -6.43 -21.13 0.05
C TYR A 129 -6.05 -19.80 -0.58
N CYS A 130 -6.89 -18.76 -0.43
CA CYS A 130 -6.56 -17.42 -0.89
C CYS A 130 -5.30 -16.87 -0.18
N LYS A 131 -5.22 -17.05 1.14
CA LYS A 131 -4.04 -16.66 1.92
C LYS A 131 -2.78 -17.39 1.45
N THR A 132 -2.84 -18.70 1.28
CA THR A 132 -1.71 -19.49 0.80
C THR A 132 -1.27 -19.07 -0.60
N ALA A 133 -2.22 -18.89 -1.52
CA ALA A 133 -1.93 -18.39 -2.87
C ALA A 133 -1.27 -17.01 -2.85
N SER A 134 -1.75 -16.12 -1.98
CA SER A 134 -1.17 -14.79 -1.82
C SER A 134 0.28 -14.85 -1.33
N VAL A 135 0.58 -15.69 -0.34
CA VAL A 135 1.95 -15.88 0.17
C VAL A 135 2.88 -16.38 -0.93
N CYS A 136 2.40 -17.28 -1.79
CA CYS A 136 3.20 -17.81 -2.90
C CYS A 136 3.42 -16.80 -4.02
N ILE A 137 2.37 -16.02 -4.38
CA ILE A 137 2.42 -15.14 -5.54
C ILE A 137 2.99 -13.74 -5.23
N LYS A 138 2.85 -13.26 -3.99
CA LYS A 138 3.27 -11.91 -3.60
C LYS A 138 4.74 -11.63 -3.90
N PRO A 139 5.73 -12.49 -3.56
CA PRO A 139 7.12 -12.24 -3.90
C PRO A 139 7.37 -12.11 -5.40
N PHE A 140 6.64 -12.87 -6.22
CA PHE A 140 6.71 -12.76 -7.67
C PHE A 140 6.16 -11.41 -8.15
N VAL A 141 4.96 -11.02 -7.71
CA VAL A 141 4.30 -9.78 -8.12
C VAL A 141 5.10 -8.56 -7.69
N ASP A 142 5.60 -8.57 -6.44
CA ASP A 142 6.33 -7.45 -5.85
C ASP A 142 7.70 -7.23 -6.53
N ASN A 143 8.36 -8.30 -6.97
CA ASN A 143 9.69 -8.24 -7.58
C ASN A 143 9.67 -8.37 -9.12
N TYR A 144 8.49 -8.40 -9.73
CA TYR A 144 8.39 -8.52 -11.18
C TYR A 144 8.89 -7.24 -11.87
N ASP A 145 9.82 -7.40 -12.81
CA ASP A 145 10.32 -6.29 -13.62
C ASP A 145 9.32 -5.95 -14.75
N TYR A 146 8.46 -5.00 -14.47
CA TYR A 146 7.41 -4.57 -15.40
C TYR A 146 7.93 -3.85 -16.65
N LYS A 147 9.25 -3.56 -16.76
CA LYS A 147 9.83 -2.77 -17.86
C LYS A 147 9.03 -1.50 -18.08
N THR A 148 8.90 -0.70 -17.05
CA THR A 148 7.98 0.44 -16.98
C THR A 148 8.26 1.50 -18.04
N GLY A 149 7.20 2.20 -18.45
CA GLY A 149 7.27 3.38 -19.32
C GLY A 149 7.74 4.62 -18.57
N ASN A 150 7.46 5.79 -19.15
CA ASN A 150 7.88 7.09 -18.60
C ASN A 150 6.72 7.89 -17.96
N VAL A 151 5.51 7.33 -17.90
CA VAL A 151 4.34 8.01 -17.33
C VAL A 151 3.72 7.14 -16.25
N PHE A 152 3.80 7.60 -15.01
CA PHE A 152 3.15 6.96 -13.87
C PHE A 152 1.97 7.79 -13.39
N THR A 153 0.92 7.12 -12.96
CA THR A 153 -0.24 7.77 -12.34
C THR A 153 -0.52 7.14 -10.99
N ALA A 154 -0.85 7.98 -10.02
CA ALA A 154 -1.08 7.57 -8.64
C ALA A 154 -2.39 8.14 -8.09
N ASP A 155 -3.00 7.34 -7.23
CA ASP A 155 -4.17 7.75 -6.46
C ASP A 155 -4.31 6.85 -5.23
N GLU A 156 -4.99 7.33 -4.20
CA GLU A 156 -5.31 6.49 -3.08
C GLU A 156 -6.80 6.23 -2.95
N THR A 157 -7.10 5.05 -2.43
CA THR A 157 -8.46 4.65 -2.10
C THR A 157 -8.52 4.16 -0.65
N TYR A 158 -9.71 3.96 -0.10
CA TYR A 158 -9.86 3.51 1.27
C TYR A 158 -10.60 2.19 1.36
N ILE A 159 -10.24 1.40 2.36
CA ILE A 159 -10.89 0.18 2.81
C ILE A 159 -11.23 0.33 4.30
N LYS A 160 -11.88 -0.67 4.88
CA LYS A 160 -12.10 -0.75 6.33
C LYS A 160 -11.40 -1.96 6.91
N ILE A 161 -10.65 -1.76 7.98
CA ILE A 161 -10.07 -2.82 8.81
C ILE A 161 -10.64 -2.66 10.21
N ARG A 162 -11.41 -3.63 10.68
CA ARG A 162 -12.19 -3.56 11.93
C ARG A 162 -13.05 -2.28 12.03
N GLY A 163 -13.69 -1.91 10.92
CA GLY A 163 -14.49 -0.70 10.83
C GLY A 163 -13.71 0.61 10.68
N ILE A 164 -12.38 0.61 10.92
CA ILE A 164 -11.53 1.79 10.84
C ILE A 164 -11.10 2.03 9.38
N LYS A 165 -11.18 3.29 8.96
CA LYS A 165 -10.75 3.70 7.62
C LYS A 165 -9.24 3.52 7.47
N THR A 166 -8.85 2.76 6.46
CA THR A 166 -7.46 2.43 6.10
C THR A 166 -7.28 2.76 4.62
N TYR A 167 -6.10 3.20 4.23
CA TYR A 167 -5.82 3.65 2.87
C TYR A 167 -5.02 2.61 2.09
N ILE A 168 -5.27 2.56 0.78
CA ILE A 168 -4.43 1.87 -0.19
C ILE A 168 -3.92 2.92 -1.17
N TRP A 169 -2.62 3.01 -1.30
CA TRP A 169 -1.93 3.78 -2.31
C TRP A 169 -1.72 2.90 -3.53
N PHE A 170 -2.07 3.39 -4.69
CA PHE A 170 -1.79 2.71 -5.96
C PHE A 170 -0.94 3.59 -6.85
N ILE A 171 0.06 2.96 -7.49
CA ILE A 171 0.84 3.56 -8.56
C ILE A 171 0.75 2.64 -9.77
N MET A 172 0.41 3.20 -10.91
CA MET A 172 0.20 2.48 -12.16
C MET A 172 1.10 3.06 -13.25
N ASP A 173 1.71 2.19 -14.02
CA ASP A 173 2.29 2.54 -15.31
C ASP A 173 1.14 2.79 -16.31
N ALA A 174 1.07 4.01 -16.83
CA ALA A 174 -0.02 4.43 -17.71
C ALA A 174 0.06 3.75 -19.10
N ALA A 175 1.27 3.46 -19.60
CA ALA A 175 1.47 2.82 -20.89
C ALA A 175 1.02 1.36 -20.87
N LYS A 176 1.44 0.61 -19.85
CA LYS A 176 1.14 -0.82 -19.69
C LYS A 176 -0.14 -1.09 -18.90
N ARG A 177 -0.69 -0.07 -18.25
CA ARG A 177 -1.87 -0.18 -17.37
C ARG A 177 -1.69 -1.20 -16.24
N SER A 178 -0.45 -1.44 -15.82
CA SER A 178 -0.10 -2.35 -14.74
C SER A 178 0.08 -1.61 -13.42
N VAL A 179 -0.35 -2.21 -12.33
CA VAL A 179 -0.05 -1.74 -10.96
C VAL A 179 1.38 -2.09 -10.66
N ILE A 180 2.23 -1.08 -10.49
CA ILE A 180 3.67 -1.22 -10.26
C ILE A 180 4.09 -0.88 -8.83
N GLY A 181 3.20 -0.23 -8.08
CA GLY A 181 3.39 0.06 -6.67
C GLY A 181 2.07 0.08 -5.92
N TYR A 182 2.05 -0.49 -4.72
CA TYR A 182 0.87 -0.45 -3.85
C TYR A 182 1.26 -0.57 -2.38
N GLN A 183 0.50 0.08 -1.50
CA GLN A 183 0.77 0.07 -0.07
C GLN A 183 -0.53 0.22 0.72
N VAL A 184 -0.75 -0.67 1.69
CA VAL A 184 -1.83 -0.54 2.68
C VAL A 184 -1.30 0.23 3.89
N SER A 185 -2.04 1.23 4.36
CA SER A 185 -1.65 2.04 5.51
C SER A 185 -2.84 2.52 6.32
N ASP A 186 -2.65 2.62 7.63
CA ASP A 186 -3.60 3.19 8.59
C ASP A 186 -3.67 4.73 8.52
N ASN A 187 -2.73 5.35 7.83
CA ASN A 187 -2.70 6.80 7.65
C ASN A 187 -2.49 7.20 6.18
N ARG A 188 -2.81 8.46 5.88
CA ARG A 188 -2.68 9.07 4.56
C ARG A 188 -1.47 10.02 4.52
N GLY A 189 -0.35 9.63 5.13
CA GLY A 189 0.87 10.45 5.22
C GLY A 189 1.86 10.19 4.10
N VAL A 190 2.97 10.95 4.13
CA VAL A 190 4.06 10.85 3.15
C VAL A 190 4.77 9.50 3.20
N GLY A 191 4.93 8.90 4.39
CA GLY A 191 5.63 7.62 4.53
C GLY A 191 5.04 6.49 3.68
N PRO A 192 3.74 6.18 3.77
CA PRO A 192 3.11 5.18 2.90
C PRO A 192 3.21 5.52 1.40
N CYS A 193 3.15 6.81 1.05
CA CYS A 193 3.37 7.27 -0.33
C CYS A 193 4.78 6.91 -0.81
N ILE A 194 5.81 7.17 0.01
CA ILE A 194 7.20 6.79 -0.28
C ILE A 194 7.32 5.28 -0.48
N LEU A 195 6.71 4.46 0.37
CA LEU A 195 6.78 3.00 0.24
C LEU A 195 6.16 2.51 -1.08
N ALA A 196 5.01 3.06 -1.48
CA ALA A 196 4.39 2.74 -2.76
C ALA A 196 5.27 3.21 -3.94
N MET A 197 5.86 4.40 -3.87
CA MET A 197 6.79 4.92 -4.89
C MET A 197 8.07 4.09 -4.98
N ARG A 198 8.66 3.68 -3.85
CA ARG A 198 9.84 2.80 -3.83
C ARG A 198 9.56 1.48 -4.53
N MET A 199 8.39 0.90 -4.30
CA MET A 199 7.99 -0.31 -4.99
C MET A 199 7.88 -0.08 -6.51
N ALA A 200 7.31 1.07 -6.93
CA ALA A 200 7.21 1.42 -8.34
C ALA A 200 8.57 1.69 -9.01
N PHE A 201 9.54 2.23 -8.26
CA PHE A 201 10.85 2.60 -8.77
C PHE A 201 11.94 1.52 -8.57
N GLN A 202 11.63 0.41 -7.91
CA GLN A 202 12.64 -0.57 -7.44
C GLN A 202 13.55 -1.14 -8.52
N HIS A 203 13.09 -1.20 -9.78
CA HIS A 203 13.87 -1.69 -10.92
C HIS A 203 14.51 -0.58 -11.75
N LEU A 204 14.31 0.68 -11.36
CA LEU A 204 14.90 1.83 -12.04
C LEU A 204 16.21 2.24 -11.36
N LYS A 205 17.27 2.37 -12.14
CA LYS A 205 18.56 2.96 -11.69
C LYS A 205 18.48 4.49 -11.65
N GLU A 206 17.71 5.05 -12.57
CA GLU A 206 17.41 6.47 -12.72
C GLU A 206 16.05 6.62 -13.41
N LEU A 207 15.45 7.79 -13.32
CA LEU A 207 14.19 8.06 -13.99
C LEU A 207 14.36 8.13 -15.51
N PRO A 208 13.40 7.60 -16.28
CA PRO A 208 13.41 7.70 -17.73
C PRO A 208 13.39 9.16 -18.22
N LYS A 209 13.92 9.42 -19.42
CA LYS A 209 13.77 10.73 -20.07
C LYS A 209 12.29 11.08 -20.23
N ASN A 210 11.95 12.35 -20.00
CA ASN A 210 10.58 12.86 -20.04
C ASN A 210 9.63 12.16 -19.07
N PHE A 211 10.14 11.74 -17.91
CA PHE A 211 9.33 11.12 -16.88
C PHE A 211 8.23 12.06 -16.38
N LYS A 212 7.02 11.55 -16.27
CA LYS A 212 5.84 12.25 -15.74
C LYS A 212 5.23 11.45 -14.60
N PHE A 213 4.99 12.08 -13.47
CA PHE A 213 4.26 11.50 -12.36
C PHE A 213 2.97 12.30 -12.13
N ILE A 214 1.82 11.67 -12.37
CA ILE A 214 0.51 12.31 -12.37
C ILE A 214 -0.26 11.86 -11.13
N ALA A 215 -0.73 12.81 -10.35
CA ALA A 215 -1.54 12.54 -9.15
C ALA A 215 -2.60 13.64 -8.94
N ASP A 216 -3.39 13.50 -7.89
CA ASP A 216 -4.26 14.59 -7.43
C ASP A 216 -3.47 15.69 -6.70
N GLY A 217 -4.18 16.71 -6.20
CA GLY A 217 -3.59 17.82 -5.45
C GLY A 217 -3.16 17.48 -4.02
N TYR A 218 -3.12 16.21 -3.63
CA TYR A 218 -2.77 15.84 -2.27
C TYR A 218 -1.28 16.05 -1.96
N SER A 219 -1.00 16.74 -0.85
CA SER A 219 0.35 17.22 -0.49
C SER A 219 1.39 16.12 -0.21
N ALA A 220 0.95 14.89 0.04
CA ALA A 220 1.87 13.78 0.28
C ALA A 220 2.73 13.45 -0.95
N TYR A 221 2.20 13.59 -2.16
CA TYR A 221 2.94 13.30 -3.40
C TYR A 221 4.13 14.25 -3.62
N PRO A 222 3.97 15.58 -3.64
CA PRO A 222 5.11 16.48 -3.80
C PRO A 222 6.11 16.39 -2.65
N LEU A 223 5.66 16.15 -1.41
CA LEU A 223 6.57 15.95 -0.29
C LEU A 223 7.36 14.64 -0.44
N ALA A 224 6.74 13.56 -0.93
CA ALA A 224 7.45 12.32 -1.23
C ALA A 224 8.49 12.54 -2.35
N ALA A 225 8.16 13.25 -3.43
CA ALA A 225 9.09 13.58 -4.50
C ALA A 225 10.31 14.38 -3.99
N GLN A 226 10.10 15.34 -3.09
CA GLN A 226 11.19 16.07 -2.43
C GLN A 226 12.09 15.16 -1.59
N GLN A 227 11.52 14.17 -0.89
CA GLN A 227 12.29 13.22 -0.11
C GLN A 227 13.08 12.25 -1.00
N PHE A 228 12.52 11.83 -2.15
CA PHE A 228 13.28 11.05 -3.15
C PHE A 228 14.46 11.84 -3.71
N PHE A 229 14.27 13.11 -4.05
CA PHE A 229 15.37 13.98 -4.49
C PHE A 229 16.44 14.14 -3.39
N HIS A 230 16.03 14.32 -2.15
CA HIS A 230 16.97 14.42 -1.02
C HIS A 230 17.80 13.14 -0.81
N GLU A 231 17.20 11.94 -0.97
CA GLU A 231 17.85 10.66 -0.76
C GLU A 231 18.73 10.23 -1.95
N PHE A 232 18.27 10.46 -3.20
CA PHE A 232 18.91 9.91 -4.40
C PHE A 232 19.49 10.96 -5.36
N GLY A 233 19.32 12.24 -5.06
CA GLY A 233 19.78 13.36 -5.88
C GLY A 233 19.07 13.45 -7.23
N ASP A 234 19.77 13.95 -8.25
CA ASP A 234 19.21 14.25 -9.58
C ASP A 234 18.69 13.01 -10.33
N LYS A 235 19.13 11.79 -9.98
CA LYS A 235 18.66 10.53 -10.59
C LYS A 235 17.17 10.30 -10.37
N PHE A 236 16.62 10.81 -9.26
CA PHE A 236 15.20 10.72 -8.89
C PHE A 236 14.60 12.10 -8.63
N LYS A 237 14.99 13.07 -9.45
CA LYS A 237 14.39 14.40 -9.45
C LYS A 237 13.18 14.43 -10.38
N PHE A 238 12.00 14.60 -9.83
CA PHE A 238 10.75 14.73 -10.58
C PHE A 238 9.76 15.64 -9.87
N GLU A 239 8.87 16.20 -10.66
CA GLU A 239 7.76 17.01 -10.16
C GLU A 239 6.44 16.23 -10.33
N ILE A 240 5.50 16.52 -9.44
CA ILE A 240 4.16 15.95 -9.52
C ILE A 240 3.31 16.82 -10.45
N THR A 241 2.86 16.26 -11.56
CA THR A 241 1.83 16.86 -12.40
C THR A 241 0.48 16.69 -11.72
N GLN A 242 -0.03 17.74 -11.10
CA GLN A 242 -1.28 17.70 -10.36
C GLN A 242 -2.47 17.91 -11.30
N VAL A 243 -3.40 16.96 -11.30
CA VAL A 243 -4.68 17.06 -12.01
C VAL A 243 -5.79 17.12 -10.95
N ILE A 244 -6.29 18.33 -10.70
CA ILE A 244 -7.28 18.62 -9.67
C ILE A 244 -8.67 18.71 -10.30
N GLY A 245 -9.54 17.75 -9.94
CA GLY A 245 -10.93 17.69 -10.41
C GLY A 245 -11.08 17.25 -11.87
N LEU A 246 -12.30 16.86 -12.23
CA LEU A 246 -12.64 16.43 -13.59
C LEU A 246 -13.11 17.58 -14.47
N THR A 247 -13.40 18.73 -13.87
CA THR A 247 -14.02 19.90 -14.53
C THR A 247 -13.06 21.06 -14.78
N ASN A 248 -11.83 21.00 -14.27
CA ASN A 248 -10.83 22.04 -14.51
C ASN A 248 -10.39 22.03 -15.99
N ASP A 249 -10.61 23.15 -16.67
CA ASP A 249 -10.38 23.29 -18.11
C ASP A 249 -9.03 23.94 -18.47
N ASN A 250 -8.07 23.96 -17.54
CA ASN A 250 -6.72 24.39 -17.86
C ASN A 250 -6.04 23.37 -18.82
N GLU A 251 -5.08 23.83 -19.61
CA GLU A 251 -4.40 23.02 -20.63
C GLU A 251 -3.74 21.77 -20.02
N VAL A 252 -3.08 21.91 -18.87
CA VAL A 252 -2.43 20.80 -18.14
C VAL A 252 -3.46 19.75 -17.75
N SER A 253 -4.62 20.15 -17.19
CA SER A 253 -5.67 19.21 -16.83
C SER A 253 -6.26 18.50 -18.04
N LYS A 254 -6.41 19.19 -19.19
CA LYS A 254 -6.89 18.58 -20.44
C LYS A 254 -5.92 17.51 -20.96
N GLU A 255 -4.63 17.81 -20.98
CA GLU A 255 -3.58 16.88 -21.44
C GLU A 255 -3.48 15.64 -20.56
N PHE A 256 -3.46 15.80 -19.23
CA PHE A 256 -3.18 14.71 -18.29
C PHE A 256 -4.41 14.04 -17.69
N ARG A 257 -5.63 14.53 -17.94
CA ARG A 257 -6.90 13.96 -17.51
C ARG A 257 -7.09 12.47 -17.90
N PRO A 258 -6.71 12.01 -19.10
CA PRO A 258 -6.83 10.61 -19.47
C PRO A 258 -6.06 9.67 -18.52
N TYR A 259 -4.88 10.08 -18.07
CA TYR A 259 -4.06 9.32 -17.13
C TYR A 259 -4.69 9.27 -15.73
N LYS A 260 -5.22 10.40 -15.25
CA LYS A 260 -5.96 10.44 -13.99
C LYS A 260 -7.19 9.53 -14.04
N GLN A 261 -7.92 9.52 -15.15
CA GLN A 261 -9.06 8.62 -15.33
C GLN A 261 -8.67 7.13 -15.33
N MET A 262 -7.44 6.77 -15.75
CA MET A 262 -6.98 5.38 -15.69
C MET A 262 -6.88 4.89 -14.25
N ILE A 263 -6.25 5.66 -13.38
CA ILE A 263 -6.10 5.28 -11.96
C ILE A 263 -7.44 5.31 -11.21
N GLU A 264 -8.34 6.23 -11.56
CA GLU A 264 -9.70 6.25 -11.00
C GLU A 264 -10.52 5.02 -11.43
N ARG A 265 -10.34 4.54 -12.67
CA ARG A 265 -10.94 3.26 -13.13
C ARG A 265 -10.34 2.06 -12.40
N LEU A 266 -9.03 2.07 -12.13
CA LEU A 266 -8.38 1.07 -11.29
C LEU A 266 -9.05 1.03 -9.91
N ASN A 267 -9.16 2.18 -9.25
CA ASN A 267 -9.79 2.31 -7.94
C ASN A 267 -11.25 1.82 -7.94
N ARG A 268 -12.04 2.16 -8.96
CA ARG A 268 -13.41 1.65 -9.12
C ARG A 268 -13.44 0.13 -9.27
N THR A 269 -12.53 -0.43 -10.06
CA THR A 269 -12.43 -1.89 -10.27
C THR A 269 -12.07 -2.60 -8.98
N TYR A 270 -11.09 -2.10 -8.23
CA TYR A 270 -10.73 -2.65 -6.93
C TYR A 270 -11.91 -2.56 -5.94
N LYS A 271 -12.56 -1.39 -5.86
CA LYS A 271 -13.73 -1.18 -4.99
C LYS A 271 -14.88 -2.14 -5.30
N ALA A 272 -15.12 -2.48 -6.56
CA ALA A 272 -16.15 -3.44 -6.93
C ALA A 272 -15.86 -4.84 -6.35
N SER A 273 -14.58 -5.26 -6.33
CA SER A 273 -14.15 -6.50 -5.66
C SER A 273 -14.22 -6.38 -4.14
N TYR A 274 -13.67 -5.31 -3.58
CA TYR A 274 -13.61 -5.06 -2.14
C TYR A 274 -14.98 -5.00 -1.46
N ARG A 275 -15.97 -4.34 -2.07
CA ARG A 275 -17.32 -4.19 -1.48
C ARG A 275 -17.95 -5.51 -1.05
N LYS A 276 -17.59 -6.61 -1.71
CA LYS A 276 -18.11 -7.96 -1.41
C LYS A 276 -17.46 -8.61 -0.17
N THR A 277 -16.36 -8.04 0.33
CA THR A 277 -15.67 -8.54 1.53
C THR A 277 -16.22 -7.94 2.82
N ASN A 278 -16.93 -6.79 2.76
CA ASN A 278 -17.41 -6.00 3.90
C ASN A 278 -16.31 -5.52 4.86
N GLY A 279 -15.06 -5.45 4.40
CA GLY A 279 -13.90 -5.08 5.21
C GLY A 279 -13.02 -6.27 5.61
N PHE A 280 -11.99 -5.97 6.39
CA PHE A 280 -11.01 -6.95 6.86
C PHE A 280 -10.88 -6.89 8.38
N ASP A 281 -10.53 -8.04 8.99
CA ASP A 281 -10.29 -8.14 10.44
C ASP A 281 -8.90 -7.64 10.84
N ASN A 282 -7.94 -7.66 9.91
CA ASN A 282 -6.55 -7.26 10.16
C ASN A 282 -5.87 -6.80 8.88
N ILE A 283 -4.73 -6.13 9.06
CA ILE A 283 -3.94 -5.58 7.96
C ILE A 283 -3.34 -6.68 7.06
N ASP A 284 -2.99 -7.81 7.63
CA ASP A 284 -2.45 -8.95 6.87
C ASP A 284 -3.48 -9.52 5.90
N GLY A 285 -4.74 -9.65 6.35
CA GLY A 285 -5.85 -10.07 5.49
C GLY A 285 -6.07 -9.11 4.31
N ALA A 286 -5.97 -7.80 4.56
CA ALA A 286 -6.05 -6.79 3.51
C ALA A 286 -4.88 -6.89 2.53
N ASN A 287 -3.65 -7.08 3.02
CA ASN A 287 -2.46 -7.25 2.19
C ASN A 287 -2.51 -8.52 1.33
N TYR A 288 -3.02 -9.64 1.88
CA TYR A 288 -3.19 -10.88 1.12
C TYR A 288 -4.22 -10.73 -0.01
N ASP A 289 -5.38 -10.16 0.30
CA ASP A 289 -6.43 -9.92 -0.71
C ASP A 289 -5.94 -8.98 -1.80
N LEU A 290 -5.23 -7.91 -1.41
CA LEU A 290 -4.66 -6.93 -2.35
C LEU A 290 -3.60 -7.55 -3.25
N ALA A 291 -2.68 -8.37 -2.72
CA ALA A 291 -1.64 -9.02 -3.51
C ALA A 291 -2.24 -9.97 -4.56
N LEU A 292 -3.26 -10.77 -4.19
CA LEU A 292 -3.99 -11.61 -5.14
C LEU A 292 -4.73 -10.78 -6.20
N TRP A 293 -5.36 -9.68 -5.77
CA TRP A 293 -6.07 -8.82 -6.69
C TRP A 293 -5.12 -8.14 -7.69
N VAL A 294 -3.94 -7.68 -7.24
CA VAL A 294 -2.92 -7.10 -8.12
C VAL A 294 -2.38 -8.16 -9.09
N ALA A 295 -2.12 -9.38 -8.61
CA ALA A 295 -1.73 -10.50 -9.48
C ALA A 295 -2.77 -10.76 -10.58
N TYR A 296 -4.04 -10.85 -10.20
CA TYR A 296 -5.13 -10.99 -11.16
C TYR A 296 -5.22 -9.80 -12.13
N TYR A 297 -5.16 -8.57 -11.61
CA TYR A 297 -5.28 -7.36 -12.42
C TYR A 297 -4.16 -7.26 -13.46
N ASN A 298 -2.91 -7.52 -13.06
CA ASN A 298 -1.74 -7.36 -13.93
C ASN A 298 -1.57 -8.53 -14.93
N PHE A 299 -1.88 -9.77 -14.54
CA PHE A 299 -1.47 -10.96 -15.30
C PHE A 299 -2.64 -11.75 -15.90
N LEU A 300 -3.83 -11.68 -15.31
CA LEU A 300 -4.94 -12.55 -15.68
C LEU A 300 -6.15 -11.80 -16.22
N ARG A 301 -6.34 -10.55 -15.84
CA ARG A 301 -7.49 -9.78 -16.24
C ARG A 301 -7.36 -9.31 -17.70
N PRO A 302 -8.36 -9.58 -18.57
CA PRO A 302 -8.36 -9.01 -19.91
C PRO A 302 -8.59 -7.50 -19.87
N HIS A 303 -7.72 -6.74 -20.51
CA HIS A 303 -7.81 -5.30 -20.69
C HIS A 303 -8.20 -4.98 -22.13
N LYS A 304 -9.40 -4.43 -22.36
CA LYS A 304 -9.76 -3.87 -23.66
C LYS A 304 -9.09 -2.49 -23.84
N PRO A 305 -8.51 -2.14 -24.95
CA PRO A 305 -8.30 -2.82 -26.24
C PRO A 305 -7.01 -3.65 -26.33
N VAL A 306 -6.41 -3.96 -25.26
CA VAL A 306 -5.07 -4.55 -25.21
C VAL A 306 -5.21 -6.05 -24.97
N SER A 307 -4.53 -6.86 -25.77
CA SER A 307 -4.57 -8.31 -25.66
C SER A 307 -3.92 -8.81 -24.36
N TYR A 308 -4.18 -10.07 -23.96
CA TYR A 308 -3.64 -10.75 -22.77
C TYR A 308 -2.09 -10.78 -22.66
N THR A 309 -1.37 -10.21 -23.62
CA THR A 309 0.07 -10.38 -23.81
C THR A 309 0.91 -9.20 -23.39
N HIS A 310 0.39 -8.29 -22.57
CA HIS A 310 1.11 -7.08 -22.20
C HIS A 310 2.40 -7.26 -21.45
N LEU A 311 2.53 -8.36 -20.72
CA LEU A 311 3.63 -8.61 -19.82
C LEU A 311 4.51 -9.79 -20.27
N ARG A 312 4.43 -10.14 -21.57
CA ARG A 312 5.39 -11.04 -22.19
C ARG A 312 6.68 -10.33 -22.56
#